data_ce94ad5afb719594f668af0b80d86090
#
_entry.id   ce94ad5afb719594f668af0b80d86090
#
_cell.length_a   1.000
_cell.length_b   1.000
_cell.length_c   1.000
_cell.angle_alpha   90.00
_cell.angle_beta   90.00
_cell.angle_gamma   90.00
#
_symmetry.space_group_name_H-M   'P 1'
#
loop_
_entity.id
_entity.type
_entity.pdbx_description
1 polymer ?
#
loop_
_entity_poly.entity_id
_entity_poly.type
_entity_poly.pdbx_seq_one_letter_code
_entity_poly.pdbx_strand_id
1 'polypeptide(L)'
;MIFKKINDVVPKWCRKALELAVKWLYSVDKSLEQPYKDNLQSLISEKTFVQTVDPTVWLQIRYVVKLGNHAVHTGNQVSREEALSSLRNLFAFVQWLDYCYGADYEERTFDPSMIPTEKTSVDVEKIRKQESLLQEKDAQIEGLLKQLEELQGSFAQKKETNQKTRHFAPNDLSEYATRKQYIDLDLKLMGWKLEGPDADVAVEYEVTDMENKPGQKGYVDYVLFGKDGMPLAVIEAKRTSKDPKIGRKQAILYAECLERKYGRKPMMFTTNGFDTNFWDDVSGTEHPVVSVFSKGDLQKLMDRRTMRKDLTKIQIDDKITDRYYQKEAIRAVCEKIMMGKRKHLLVMATGTGKTRTASSLTDVLSRGGYVTNVLFLADRTALVKQAKEDFQNYLPGMSLCNLCINKEDKNARIVFSTYPTMLNAITEERNAEGDLIFTPAHFDLIIIDESHRSIFKKYRAIFEYFDGILVGLTATPKDDVAHNTYNFFEYKNDIPTYAYDYHTAVEVGHVLVPFYNYEVKTDFTVKGIHNDDLSEKDKERYERF
;
A
#
# COMPACT_ATOMS: atom_id res chain seq x y z
N MET A 1 11.31 33.17 -11.87
CA MET A 1 10.74 32.83 -10.55
C MET A 1 9.26 32.54 -10.63
N ILE A 2 8.43 33.23 -11.41
CA ILE A 2 6.97 33.04 -11.51
C ILE A 2 6.60 31.69 -12.16
N PHE A 3 7.31 31.27 -13.24
CA PHE A 3 7.06 29.98 -13.91
C PHE A 3 7.38 28.75 -13.04
N LYS A 4 8.38 28.86 -12.16
CA LYS A 4 8.69 27.83 -11.16
C LYS A 4 7.48 27.52 -10.24
N LYS A 5 6.64 28.54 -9.94
CA LYS A 5 5.43 28.39 -9.10
C LYS A 5 4.25 27.76 -9.85
N ILE A 6 4.12 27.92 -11.17
CA ILE A 6 3.01 27.35 -11.95
C ILE A 6 3.13 25.83 -12.02
N ASN A 7 4.31 25.32 -12.32
CA ASN A 7 4.53 23.87 -12.41
C ASN A 7 4.24 23.16 -11.09
N ASP A 8 4.55 23.78 -9.95
CA ASP A 8 4.28 23.22 -8.62
C ASP A 8 2.78 23.29 -8.24
N VAL A 9 2.03 24.22 -8.82
CA VAL A 9 0.60 24.44 -8.52
C VAL A 9 -0.29 23.51 -9.33
N VAL A 10 0.06 23.24 -10.60
CA VAL A 10 -0.74 22.41 -11.50
C VAL A 10 -1.03 21.01 -10.95
N PRO A 11 -0.06 20.23 -10.44
CA PRO A 11 -0.33 18.92 -9.88
C PRO A 11 -1.24 18.96 -8.64
N LYS A 12 -1.13 20.00 -7.82
CA LYS A 12 -2.01 20.22 -6.65
C LYS A 12 -3.45 20.42 -7.09
N TRP A 13 -3.67 21.19 -8.14
CA TRP A 13 -5.00 21.45 -8.70
C TRP A 13 -5.54 20.21 -9.42
N CYS A 14 -4.70 19.47 -10.15
CA CYS A 14 -5.09 18.19 -10.72
C CYS A 14 -5.56 17.21 -9.65
N ARG A 15 -4.83 17.11 -8.53
CA ARG A 15 -5.23 16.27 -7.40
C ARG A 15 -6.56 16.72 -6.78
N LYS A 16 -6.76 18.04 -6.61
CA LYS A 16 -8.03 18.59 -6.08
C LYS A 16 -9.19 18.35 -7.04
N ALA A 17 -9.01 18.56 -8.33
CA ALA A 17 -10.03 18.31 -9.35
C ALA A 17 -10.37 16.82 -9.42
N LEU A 18 -9.36 15.94 -9.33
CA LEU A 18 -9.57 14.50 -9.24
C LEU A 18 -10.38 14.12 -8.00
N GLU A 19 -10.08 14.70 -6.84
CA GLU A 19 -10.82 14.45 -5.59
C GLU A 19 -12.30 14.78 -5.74
N LEU A 20 -12.61 15.93 -6.32
CA LEU A 20 -14.00 16.36 -6.58
C LEU A 20 -14.70 15.42 -7.56
N ALA A 21 -14.03 15.03 -8.64
CA ALA A 21 -14.59 14.14 -9.65
C ALA A 21 -14.82 12.71 -9.08
N VAL A 22 -13.93 12.21 -8.24
CA VAL A 22 -14.09 10.92 -7.55
C VAL A 22 -15.24 10.98 -6.56
N LYS A 23 -15.34 12.03 -5.74
CA LYS A 23 -16.47 12.23 -4.79
C LYS A 23 -17.80 12.33 -5.53
N TRP A 24 -17.83 13.03 -6.67
CA TRP A 24 -19.00 13.06 -7.53
C TRP A 24 -19.37 11.66 -8.00
N LEU A 25 -18.41 10.86 -8.46
CA LEU A 25 -18.66 9.49 -8.91
C LEU A 25 -19.28 8.63 -7.81
N TYR A 26 -18.78 8.72 -6.57
CA TYR A 26 -19.36 8.04 -5.41
C TYR A 26 -20.77 8.52 -5.07
N SER A 27 -21.11 9.79 -5.36
CA SER A 27 -22.44 10.31 -5.12
C SER A 27 -23.47 9.83 -6.16
N VAL A 28 -23.07 9.48 -7.39
CA VAL A 28 -23.96 9.10 -8.47
C VAL A 28 -24.01 7.61 -8.77
N ASP A 29 -22.95 6.83 -8.48
CA ASP A 29 -22.88 5.40 -8.77
C ASP A 29 -23.02 4.57 -7.49
N LYS A 30 -24.22 4.02 -7.26
CA LYS A 30 -24.53 3.17 -6.09
C LYS A 30 -23.80 1.84 -6.05
N SER A 31 -23.14 1.43 -7.13
CA SER A 31 -22.32 0.22 -7.14
C SER A 31 -21.01 0.39 -6.36
N LEU A 32 -20.66 1.64 -6.02
CA LEU A 32 -19.46 1.95 -5.24
C LEU A 32 -19.74 1.89 -3.74
N GLU A 33 -18.99 1.05 -3.03
CA GLU A 33 -19.04 0.97 -1.57
C GLU A 33 -18.21 2.11 -0.95
N GLN A 34 -18.81 2.88 -0.03
CA GLN A 34 -18.10 3.98 0.66
C GLN A 34 -17.01 3.42 1.58
N PRO A 35 -15.75 3.85 1.43
CA PRO A 35 -14.70 3.50 2.37
C PRO A 35 -14.90 4.20 3.72
N TYR A 36 -14.22 3.71 4.75
CA TYR A 36 -14.32 4.30 6.10
C TYR A 36 -13.84 5.76 6.19
N LYS A 37 -12.85 6.14 5.39
CA LYS A 37 -12.36 7.52 5.27
C LYS A 37 -12.72 8.09 3.92
N ASP A 38 -13.29 9.29 3.92
CA ASP A 38 -13.64 10.05 2.73
C ASP A 38 -12.44 10.90 2.22
N ASN A 39 -11.23 10.31 2.19
CA ASN A 39 -10.08 10.93 1.54
C ASN A 39 -9.83 10.29 0.17
N LEU A 40 -9.22 11.04 -0.73
CA LEU A 40 -8.99 10.62 -2.11
C LEU A 40 -8.27 9.27 -2.20
N GLN A 41 -7.25 9.02 -1.38
CA GLN A 41 -6.50 7.76 -1.40
C GLN A 41 -7.38 6.56 -1.03
N SER A 42 -8.22 6.69 -0.02
CA SER A 42 -9.14 5.62 0.40
C SER A 42 -10.21 5.36 -0.68
N LEU A 43 -10.75 6.41 -1.28
CA LEU A 43 -11.75 6.33 -2.33
C LEU A 43 -11.21 5.59 -3.57
N ILE A 44 -10.04 5.96 -4.08
CA ILE A 44 -9.47 5.33 -5.30
C ILE A 44 -8.91 3.92 -5.07
N SER A 45 -8.66 3.54 -3.82
CA SER A 45 -8.16 2.19 -3.45
C SER A 45 -9.28 1.24 -3.06
N GLU A 46 -10.52 1.71 -2.98
CA GLU A 46 -11.66 0.85 -2.65
C GLU A 46 -11.94 -0.15 -3.78
N LYS A 47 -12.24 -1.40 -3.41
CA LYS A 47 -12.34 -2.51 -4.36
C LYS A 47 -13.38 -2.27 -5.45
N THR A 48 -14.54 -1.75 -5.10
CA THR A 48 -15.62 -1.47 -6.07
C THR A 48 -15.23 -0.36 -7.03
N PHE A 49 -14.50 0.66 -6.56
CA PHE A 49 -13.93 1.70 -7.42
C PHE A 49 -12.91 1.13 -8.41
N VAL A 50 -11.96 0.33 -7.93
CA VAL A 50 -10.92 -0.31 -8.77
C VAL A 50 -11.54 -1.22 -9.84
N GLN A 51 -12.64 -1.91 -9.52
CA GLN A 51 -13.35 -2.77 -10.48
C GLN A 51 -14.23 -2.00 -11.46
N THR A 52 -14.63 -0.79 -11.10
CA THR A 52 -15.54 0.05 -11.90
C THR A 52 -14.80 0.89 -12.92
N VAL A 53 -13.65 1.45 -12.53
CA VAL A 53 -12.85 2.31 -13.40
C VAL A 53 -12.03 1.46 -14.38
N ASP A 54 -11.84 1.96 -15.62
CA ASP A 54 -10.92 1.32 -16.56
C ASP A 54 -9.54 1.13 -15.92
N PRO A 55 -8.92 -0.05 -16.02
CA PRO A 55 -7.64 -0.34 -15.35
C PRO A 55 -6.53 0.64 -15.69
N THR A 56 -6.43 1.07 -16.96
CA THR A 56 -5.40 2.04 -17.39
C THR A 56 -5.66 3.43 -16.81
N VAL A 57 -6.92 3.86 -16.83
CA VAL A 57 -7.33 5.13 -16.24
C VAL A 57 -7.13 5.13 -14.73
N TRP A 58 -7.44 4.04 -14.04
CA TRP A 58 -7.18 3.89 -12.62
C TRP A 58 -5.70 4.05 -12.27
N LEU A 59 -4.82 3.46 -13.06
CA LEU A 59 -3.37 3.61 -12.89
C LEU A 59 -2.93 5.06 -13.14
N GLN A 60 -3.51 5.73 -14.14
CA GLN A 60 -3.24 7.13 -14.44
C GLN A 60 -3.63 8.09 -13.30
N ILE A 61 -4.78 7.87 -12.67
CA ILE A 61 -5.18 8.72 -11.53
C ILE A 61 -4.33 8.49 -10.27
N ARG A 62 -3.80 7.29 -10.06
CA ARG A 62 -2.81 7.04 -8.99
C ARG A 62 -1.57 7.92 -9.17
N TYR A 63 -1.13 8.12 -10.41
CA TYR A 63 -0.04 9.03 -10.72
C TYR A 63 -0.38 10.50 -10.37
N VAL A 64 -1.61 10.96 -10.70
CA VAL A 64 -2.07 12.31 -10.33
C VAL A 64 -2.02 12.51 -8.81
N VAL A 65 -2.46 11.53 -8.04
CA VAL A 65 -2.39 11.58 -6.57
C VAL A 65 -0.94 11.60 -6.09
N LYS A 66 -0.08 10.74 -6.64
CA LYS A 66 1.33 10.62 -6.27
C LYS A 66 2.08 11.93 -6.51
N LEU A 67 1.96 12.50 -7.70
CA LEU A 67 2.60 13.77 -8.05
C LEU A 67 1.99 14.95 -7.29
N GLY A 68 0.67 14.97 -7.09
CA GLY A 68 -0.01 15.99 -6.30
C GLY A 68 0.45 16.02 -4.85
N ASN A 69 0.62 14.86 -4.23
CA ASN A 69 1.18 14.74 -2.87
C ASN A 69 2.63 15.23 -2.82
N HIS A 70 3.45 14.83 -3.79
CA HIS A 70 4.83 15.31 -3.89
C HIS A 70 4.88 16.83 -3.98
N ALA A 71 4.12 17.44 -4.86
CA ALA A 71 4.08 18.89 -5.05
C ALA A 71 3.59 19.68 -3.82
N VAL A 72 2.79 19.06 -2.94
CA VAL A 72 2.29 19.72 -1.71
C VAL A 72 3.37 19.80 -0.65
N HIS A 73 4.17 18.76 -0.49
CA HIS A 73 5.02 18.56 0.69
C HIS A 73 6.50 18.86 0.45
N THR A 74 6.94 18.85 -0.80
CA THR A 74 8.32 19.18 -1.13
C THR A 74 8.41 20.59 -1.72
N GLY A 75 9.32 21.40 -1.26
CA GLY A 75 9.73 22.60 -2.00
C GLY A 75 10.45 22.25 -3.32
N ASN A 76 10.45 20.97 -3.70
CA ASN A 76 11.08 20.43 -4.88
C ASN A 76 10.30 20.82 -6.14
N GLN A 77 11.02 21.17 -7.16
CA GLN A 77 10.47 21.69 -8.41
C GLN A 77 9.87 20.54 -9.21
N VAL A 78 8.58 20.63 -9.46
CA VAL A 78 7.91 19.81 -10.48
C VAL A 78 8.31 20.33 -11.85
N SER A 79 8.78 19.46 -12.73
CA SER A 79 9.11 19.83 -14.11
C SER A 79 7.83 20.13 -14.91
N ARG A 80 7.98 20.86 -16.02
CA ARG A 80 6.85 21.12 -16.93
C ARG A 80 6.26 19.82 -17.47
N GLU A 81 7.10 18.83 -17.78
CA GLU A 81 6.68 17.54 -18.31
C GLU A 81 5.86 16.76 -17.29
N GLU A 82 6.26 16.76 -16.02
CA GLU A 82 5.52 16.13 -14.93
C GLU A 82 4.14 16.81 -14.71
N ALA A 83 4.09 18.14 -14.75
CA ALA A 83 2.85 18.90 -14.66
C ALA A 83 1.90 18.59 -15.84
N LEU A 84 2.43 18.51 -17.06
CA LEU A 84 1.68 18.12 -18.27
C LEU A 84 1.16 16.69 -18.18
N SER A 85 1.96 15.76 -17.66
CA SER A 85 1.56 14.37 -17.45
C SER A 85 0.40 14.26 -16.44
N SER A 86 0.44 15.08 -15.37
CA SER A 86 -0.65 15.14 -14.41
C SER A 86 -1.96 15.62 -15.05
N LEU A 87 -1.89 16.67 -15.88
CA LEU A 87 -3.06 17.18 -16.64
C LEU A 87 -3.60 16.15 -17.63
N ARG A 88 -2.73 15.47 -18.38
CA ARG A 88 -3.11 14.43 -19.33
C ARG A 88 -3.82 13.27 -18.64
N ASN A 89 -3.30 12.84 -17.51
CA ASN A 89 -3.89 11.74 -16.74
C ASN A 89 -5.24 12.13 -16.11
N LEU A 90 -5.37 13.35 -15.62
CA LEU A 90 -6.65 13.89 -15.16
C LEU A 90 -7.66 13.98 -16.33
N PHE A 91 -7.22 14.45 -17.49
CA PHE A 91 -8.05 14.53 -18.70
C PHE A 91 -8.60 13.13 -19.09
N ALA A 92 -7.76 12.10 -19.07
CA ALA A 92 -8.17 10.74 -19.37
C ALA A 92 -9.27 10.24 -18.40
N PHE A 93 -9.16 10.57 -17.12
CA PHE A 93 -10.21 10.22 -16.15
C PHE A 93 -11.52 10.97 -16.40
N VAL A 94 -11.46 12.28 -16.65
CA VAL A 94 -12.65 13.08 -16.95
C VAL A 94 -13.32 12.61 -18.23
N GLN A 95 -12.55 12.26 -19.27
CA GLN A 95 -13.06 11.68 -20.50
C GLN A 95 -13.71 10.31 -20.26
N TRP A 96 -13.13 9.47 -19.41
CA TRP A 96 -13.75 8.21 -19.01
C TRP A 96 -15.08 8.44 -18.26
N LEU A 97 -15.15 9.46 -17.39
CA LEU A 97 -16.41 9.83 -16.75
C LEU A 97 -17.46 10.27 -17.76
N ASP A 98 -17.09 11.10 -18.75
CA ASP A 98 -17.98 11.54 -19.82
C ASP A 98 -18.44 10.37 -20.70
N TYR A 99 -17.53 9.44 -21.02
CA TYR A 99 -17.85 8.19 -21.71
C TYR A 99 -18.90 7.36 -20.94
N CYS A 100 -18.75 7.21 -19.64
CA CYS A 100 -19.67 6.41 -18.81
C CYS A 100 -21.00 7.09 -18.54
N TYR A 101 -20.98 8.39 -18.19
CA TYR A 101 -22.12 9.08 -17.59
C TYR A 101 -22.60 10.31 -18.38
N GLY A 102 -21.81 10.82 -19.31
CA GLY A 102 -22.16 11.97 -20.13
C GLY A 102 -23.38 11.74 -21.02
N ALA A 103 -24.07 12.83 -21.38
CA ALA A 103 -25.20 12.76 -22.35
C ALA A 103 -24.68 12.63 -23.76
N ASP A 104 -23.77 13.50 -24.18
CA ASP A 104 -23.25 13.66 -25.53
C ASP A 104 -21.75 13.46 -25.53
N TYR A 105 -21.31 12.19 -25.46
CA TYR A 105 -19.89 11.84 -25.46
C TYR A 105 -19.28 11.99 -26.83
N GLU A 106 -18.20 12.76 -26.90
CA GLU A 106 -17.28 12.83 -28.06
C GLU A 106 -15.88 12.43 -27.60
N GLU A 107 -15.25 11.52 -28.33
CA GLU A 107 -13.85 11.16 -28.06
C GLU A 107 -12.95 12.35 -28.40
N ARG A 108 -12.20 12.83 -27.41
CA ARG A 108 -11.29 13.98 -27.53
C ARG A 108 -9.87 13.56 -27.18
N THR A 109 -8.91 14.14 -27.86
CA THR A 109 -7.47 13.97 -27.55
C THR A 109 -6.97 15.12 -26.71
N PHE A 110 -6.06 14.83 -25.77
CA PHE A 110 -5.40 15.85 -24.98
C PHE A 110 -4.50 16.70 -25.88
N ASP A 111 -4.77 18.00 -25.96
CA ASP A 111 -3.98 18.95 -26.73
C ASP A 111 -3.10 19.84 -25.83
N PRO A 112 -1.79 19.59 -25.75
CA PRO A 112 -0.88 20.42 -24.96
C PRO A 112 -0.77 21.87 -25.43
N SER A 113 -1.14 22.17 -26.70
CA SER A 113 -1.04 23.52 -27.26
C SER A 113 -2.06 24.49 -26.66
N MET A 114 -3.14 23.98 -26.09
CA MET A 114 -4.14 24.78 -25.37
C MET A 114 -3.65 25.31 -24.02
N ILE A 115 -2.49 24.84 -23.54
CA ILE A 115 -1.93 25.28 -22.27
C ILE A 115 -1.12 26.56 -22.51
N PRO A 116 -1.37 27.64 -21.75
CA PRO A 116 -0.66 28.91 -21.91
C PRO A 116 0.86 28.74 -21.83
N THR A 117 1.57 29.24 -22.85
CA THR A 117 3.03 29.27 -22.87
C THR A 117 3.58 30.55 -22.21
N GLU A 118 4.89 30.60 -21.96
CA GLU A 118 5.62 31.64 -21.20
C GLU A 118 5.34 33.11 -21.59
N LYS A 119 4.73 33.37 -22.74
CA LYS A 119 4.48 34.74 -23.26
C LYS A 119 3.18 35.36 -22.73
N THR A 120 2.30 34.63 -22.07
CA THR A 120 1.10 35.18 -21.48
C THR A 120 1.39 35.58 -20.02
N SER A 121 1.42 36.87 -19.73
CA SER A 121 1.55 37.38 -18.36
C SER A 121 0.43 36.83 -17.49
N VAL A 122 0.75 35.87 -16.63
CA VAL A 122 -0.21 35.33 -15.68
C VAL A 122 -0.34 36.30 -14.52
N ASP A 123 -1.50 36.92 -14.41
CA ASP A 123 -1.84 37.83 -13.34
C ASP A 123 -2.01 37.06 -12.03
N VAL A 124 -1.04 37.19 -11.14
CA VAL A 124 -0.99 36.50 -9.83
C VAL A 124 -2.21 36.89 -8.96
N GLU A 125 -2.75 38.09 -9.13
CA GLU A 125 -3.99 38.50 -8.47
C GLU A 125 -5.23 37.75 -9.01
N LYS A 126 -5.27 37.46 -10.32
CA LYS A 126 -6.32 36.63 -10.90
C LYS A 126 -6.29 35.20 -10.36
N ILE A 127 -5.10 34.63 -10.17
CA ILE A 127 -4.96 33.28 -9.58
C ILE A 127 -5.43 33.26 -8.14
N ARG A 128 -5.09 34.25 -7.32
CA ARG A 128 -5.58 34.37 -5.94
C ARG A 128 -7.10 34.58 -5.85
N LYS A 129 -7.66 35.40 -6.76
CA LYS A 129 -9.11 35.56 -6.87
C LYS A 129 -9.82 34.28 -7.32
N GLN A 130 -9.20 33.49 -8.18
CA GLN A 130 -9.71 32.17 -8.58
C GLN A 130 -9.60 31.13 -7.47
N GLU A 131 -8.57 31.18 -6.62
CA GLU A 131 -8.46 30.33 -5.43
C GLU A 131 -9.57 30.60 -4.41
N SER A 132 -9.88 31.88 -4.12
CA SER A 132 -10.98 32.23 -3.22
C SER A 132 -12.35 31.89 -3.80
N LEU A 133 -12.52 32.06 -5.11
CA LEU A 133 -13.76 31.69 -5.83
C LEU A 133 -13.95 30.15 -5.87
N LEU A 134 -12.86 29.39 -5.96
CA LEU A 134 -12.89 27.92 -5.88
C LEU A 134 -13.30 27.43 -4.49
N GLN A 135 -12.84 28.08 -3.41
CA GLN A 135 -13.26 27.75 -2.04
C GLN A 135 -14.75 28.04 -1.80
N GLU A 136 -15.28 29.14 -2.36
CA GLU A 136 -16.73 29.42 -2.31
C GLU A 136 -17.54 28.41 -3.13
N LYS A 137 -17.01 27.97 -4.28
CA LYS A 137 -17.66 26.95 -5.11
C LYS A 137 -17.57 25.54 -4.53
N ASP A 138 -16.55 25.21 -3.74
CA ASP A 138 -16.46 23.95 -3.02
C ASP A 138 -17.67 23.73 -2.09
N ALA A 139 -18.10 24.78 -1.36
CA ALA A 139 -19.30 24.74 -0.53
C ALA A 139 -20.61 24.61 -1.33
N GLN A 140 -20.67 25.22 -2.53
CA GLN A 140 -21.81 25.07 -3.44
C GLN A 140 -21.86 23.68 -4.07
N ILE A 141 -20.72 23.09 -4.41
CA ILE A 141 -20.60 21.72 -4.94
C ILE A 141 -21.03 20.69 -3.90
N GLU A 142 -20.66 20.84 -2.62
CA GLU A 142 -21.16 19.97 -1.54
C GLU A 142 -22.69 20.03 -1.40
N GLY A 143 -23.29 21.22 -1.54
CA GLY A 143 -24.74 21.40 -1.54
C GLY A 143 -25.44 20.74 -2.74
N LEU A 144 -24.84 20.84 -3.93
CA LEU A 144 -25.34 20.22 -5.17
C LEU A 144 -25.17 18.69 -5.17
N LEU A 145 -24.11 18.16 -4.56
CA LEU A 145 -23.90 16.71 -4.41
C LEU A 145 -25.02 16.07 -3.59
N LYS A 146 -25.52 16.75 -2.54
CA LYS A 146 -26.69 16.28 -1.77
C LYS A 146 -27.99 16.24 -2.60
N GLN A 147 -28.19 17.18 -3.52
CA GLN A 147 -29.34 17.19 -4.43
C GLN A 147 -29.25 16.12 -5.52
N LEU A 148 -28.04 15.74 -5.92
CA LEU A 148 -27.78 14.67 -6.88
C LEU A 148 -28.06 13.26 -6.31
N GLU A 149 -28.03 13.08 -4.99
CA GLU A 149 -28.41 11.82 -4.34
C GLU A 149 -29.83 11.36 -4.69
N GLU A 150 -30.73 12.28 -4.99
CA GLU A 150 -32.10 11.98 -5.43
C GLU A 150 -32.20 11.46 -6.87
N LEU A 151 -31.21 11.74 -7.74
CA LEU A 151 -31.17 11.37 -9.15
C LEU A 151 -30.40 10.05 -9.44
N GLN A 152 -29.85 9.41 -8.42
CA GLN A 152 -28.90 8.28 -8.54
C GLN A 152 -29.39 7.04 -9.29
N GLY A 153 -30.70 6.78 -9.34
CA GLY A 153 -31.25 5.61 -10.02
C GLY A 153 -31.05 5.58 -11.54
N SER A 154 -30.84 6.74 -12.17
CA SER A 154 -30.71 6.87 -13.62
C SER A 154 -29.26 6.69 -14.12
N PHE A 155 -28.25 6.92 -13.27
CA PHE A 155 -26.84 6.91 -13.70
C PHE A 155 -26.27 5.51 -13.89
N ALA A 156 -26.66 4.52 -13.10
CA ALA A 156 -26.21 3.13 -13.27
C ALA A 156 -26.70 2.53 -14.60
N GLN A 157 -27.96 2.79 -14.96
CA GLN A 157 -28.50 2.38 -16.25
C GLN A 157 -27.84 3.11 -17.43
N LYS A 158 -27.57 4.42 -17.28
CA LYS A 158 -26.82 5.20 -18.27
C LYS A 158 -25.42 4.63 -18.51
N LYS A 159 -24.67 4.33 -17.45
CA LYS A 159 -23.33 3.73 -17.54
C LYS A 159 -23.36 2.44 -18.35
N GLU A 160 -24.24 1.50 -17.99
CA GLU A 160 -24.33 0.21 -18.68
C GLU A 160 -24.70 0.37 -20.17
N THR A 161 -25.64 1.27 -20.49
CA THR A 161 -26.02 1.57 -21.86
C THR A 161 -24.90 2.21 -22.66
N ASN A 162 -24.22 3.21 -22.06
CA ASN A 162 -23.12 3.93 -22.70
C ASN A 162 -21.93 3.02 -22.98
N GLN A 163 -21.56 2.16 -22.03
CA GLN A 163 -20.45 1.20 -22.20
C GLN A 163 -20.73 0.16 -23.29
N LYS A 164 -22.00 -0.18 -23.57
CA LYS A 164 -22.38 -1.09 -24.67
C LYS A 164 -22.37 -0.42 -26.03
N THR A 165 -22.62 0.88 -26.12
CA THR A 165 -22.83 1.62 -27.36
C THR A 165 -21.65 2.49 -27.78
N ARG A 166 -20.72 2.80 -26.88
CA ARG A 166 -19.61 3.72 -27.12
C ARG A 166 -18.28 2.99 -27.11
N HIS A 167 -17.28 3.57 -27.75
CA HIS A 167 -15.90 3.12 -27.70
C HIS A 167 -15.07 4.02 -26.80
N PHE A 168 -14.23 3.44 -25.95
CA PHE A 168 -13.23 4.14 -25.15
C PHE A 168 -11.89 3.42 -25.30
N ALA A 169 -10.86 4.15 -25.74
CA ALA A 169 -9.51 3.66 -25.85
C ALA A 169 -8.59 4.49 -24.94
N PRO A 170 -8.05 3.91 -23.86
CA PRO A 170 -7.06 4.60 -23.05
C PRO A 170 -5.78 4.83 -23.86
N ASN A 171 -5.10 5.96 -23.60
CA ASN A 171 -3.86 6.30 -24.28
C ASN A 171 -2.75 5.29 -23.94
N ASP A 172 -2.26 4.57 -24.95
CA ASP A 172 -1.08 3.71 -24.86
C ASP A 172 0.18 4.53 -25.12
N LEU A 173 1.06 4.62 -24.12
CA LEU A 173 2.33 5.33 -24.25
C LEU A 173 3.43 4.41 -24.74
N SER A 174 4.31 4.96 -25.60
CA SER A 174 5.55 4.27 -25.99
C SER A 174 6.41 3.95 -24.76
N GLU A 175 7.32 3.00 -24.88
CA GLU A 175 8.24 2.63 -23.79
C GLU A 175 9.08 3.82 -23.33
N TYR A 176 9.59 4.62 -24.27
CA TYR A 176 10.31 5.85 -23.96
C TYR A 176 9.45 6.84 -23.17
N ALA A 177 8.20 7.08 -23.60
CA ALA A 177 7.30 7.98 -22.88
C ALA A 177 6.92 7.44 -21.49
N THR A 178 6.76 6.12 -21.36
CA THR A 178 6.54 5.45 -20.08
C THR A 178 7.70 5.67 -19.12
N ARG A 179 8.94 5.48 -19.60
CA ARG A 179 10.14 5.75 -18.78
C ARG A 179 10.17 7.18 -18.29
N LYS A 180 10.07 8.14 -19.21
CA LYS A 180 10.18 9.59 -18.89
C LYS A 180 9.04 10.09 -18.00
N GLN A 181 7.82 9.62 -18.17
CA GLN A 181 6.67 10.17 -17.45
C GLN A 181 6.42 9.47 -16.12
N TYR A 182 6.65 8.17 -16.00
CA TYR A 182 6.28 7.40 -14.82
C TYR A 182 7.48 6.86 -14.05
N ILE A 183 8.41 6.20 -14.73
CA ILE A 183 9.53 5.52 -14.05
C ILE A 183 10.54 6.53 -13.50
N ASP A 184 10.91 7.56 -14.27
CA ASP A 184 11.80 8.62 -13.80
C ASP A 184 11.23 9.34 -12.57
N LEU A 185 9.90 9.56 -12.53
CA LEU A 185 9.25 10.15 -11.36
C LEU A 185 9.32 9.21 -10.15
N ASP A 186 9.05 7.93 -10.34
CA ASP A 186 9.12 6.94 -9.26
C ASP A 186 10.52 6.90 -8.64
N LEU A 187 11.55 6.91 -9.48
CA LEU A 187 12.94 6.95 -9.03
C LEU A 187 13.24 8.23 -8.24
N LYS A 188 12.82 9.38 -8.73
CA LYS A 188 12.98 10.67 -8.02
C LYS A 188 12.28 10.67 -6.66
N LEU A 189 11.05 10.14 -6.59
CA LEU A 189 10.28 10.05 -5.34
C LEU A 189 10.91 9.11 -4.30
N MET A 190 11.68 8.12 -4.77
CA MET A 190 12.48 7.23 -3.91
C MET A 190 13.88 7.80 -3.62
N GLY A 191 14.16 9.05 -3.99
CA GLY A 191 15.40 9.76 -3.69
C GLY A 191 16.58 9.41 -4.61
N TRP A 192 16.33 8.78 -5.77
CA TRP A 192 17.36 8.49 -6.77
C TRP A 192 17.69 9.73 -7.60
N LYS A 193 18.97 9.92 -7.91
CA LYS A 193 19.48 11.00 -8.72
C LYS A 193 19.77 10.53 -10.15
N LEU A 194 18.92 10.93 -11.10
CA LEU A 194 19.06 10.53 -12.49
C LEU A 194 20.12 11.36 -13.24
N GLU A 195 20.38 12.59 -12.80
CA GLU A 195 21.24 13.54 -13.50
C GLU A 195 22.19 14.26 -12.52
N GLY A 196 23.26 14.83 -13.05
CA GLY A 196 24.24 15.60 -12.29
C GLY A 196 25.50 14.80 -11.90
N PRO A 197 26.48 15.45 -11.24
CA PRO A 197 27.75 14.83 -10.89
C PRO A 197 27.61 13.69 -9.85
N ASP A 198 26.52 13.71 -9.06
CA ASP A 198 26.22 12.70 -8.05
C ASP A 198 25.12 11.73 -8.53
N ALA A 199 24.93 11.60 -9.86
CA ALA A 199 23.95 10.65 -10.40
C ALA A 199 24.31 9.22 -9.97
N ASP A 200 23.26 8.52 -9.48
CA ASP A 200 23.37 7.14 -8.99
C ASP A 200 22.50 6.19 -9.81
N VAL A 201 21.94 6.69 -10.90
CA VAL A 201 21.17 5.96 -11.89
C VAL A 201 21.84 6.11 -13.26
N ALA A 202 22.19 4.99 -13.88
CA ALA A 202 22.59 4.97 -15.28
C ALA A 202 21.41 4.56 -16.15
N VAL A 203 21.14 5.33 -17.20
CA VAL A 203 20.05 5.09 -18.16
C VAL A 203 20.64 4.52 -19.44
N GLU A 204 19.97 3.54 -20.05
CA GLU A 204 20.42 2.86 -21.28
C GLU A 204 21.87 2.34 -21.15
N TYR A 205 22.14 1.69 -20.04
CA TYR A 205 23.48 1.23 -19.70
C TYR A 205 23.91 0.05 -20.57
N GLU A 206 25.03 0.22 -21.32
CA GLU A 206 25.58 -0.83 -22.18
C GLU A 206 26.15 -1.99 -21.35
N VAL A 207 25.71 -3.20 -21.65
CA VAL A 207 26.30 -4.46 -21.17
C VAL A 207 26.78 -5.29 -22.37
N THR A 208 27.81 -6.09 -22.14
CA THR A 208 28.43 -6.94 -23.18
C THR A 208 28.33 -8.40 -22.80
N ASP A 209 28.60 -9.25 -23.78
CA ASP A 209 28.65 -10.72 -23.61
C ASP A 209 27.30 -11.32 -23.13
N MET A 210 26.22 -10.80 -23.70
CA MET A 210 24.86 -11.31 -23.50
C MET A 210 24.78 -12.79 -23.86
N GLU A 211 24.04 -13.58 -23.08
CA GLU A 211 23.86 -15.03 -23.27
C GLU A 211 25.20 -15.82 -23.40
N ASN A 212 26.28 -15.33 -22.78
CA ASN A 212 27.63 -15.86 -22.91
C ASN A 212 28.17 -15.85 -24.36
N LYS A 213 27.65 -15.00 -25.23
CA LYS A 213 28.14 -14.79 -26.59
C LYS A 213 29.09 -13.60 -26.62
N PRO A 214 30.39 -13.80 -26.88
CA PRO A 214 31.37 -12.72 -26.89
C PRO A 214 30.97 -11.59 -27.85
N GLY A 215 31.00 -10.35 -27.35
CA GLY A 215 30.72 -9.14 -28.12
C GLY A 215 29.23 -8.83 -28.36
N GLN A 216 28.29 -9.68 -27.93
CA GLN A 216 26.87 -9.36 -28.03
C GLN A 216 26.52 -8.28 -26.99
N LYS A 217 26.05 -7.12 -27.48
CA LYS A 217 25.68 -5.97 -26.66
C LYS A 217 24.20 -6.00 -26.28
N GLY A 218 23.90 -5.44 -25.11
CA GLY A 218 22.55 -5.13 -24.66
C GLY A 218 22.53 -3.78 -23.95
N TYR A 219 21.34 -3.20 -23.78
CA TYR A 219 21.15 -1.92 -23.10
C TYR A 219 20.12 -2.08 -22.02
N VAL A 220 20.55 -1.89 -20.77
CA VAL A 220 19.68 -1.95 -19.58
C VAL A 220 18.95 -0.61 -19.47
N ASP A 221 17.65 -0.61 -19.36
CA ASP A 221 16.89 0.64 -19.26
C ASP A 221 17.37 1.51 -18.09
N TYR A 222 17.54 0.90 -16.89
CA TYR A 222 18.15 1.59 -15.74
C TYR A 222 19.02 0.63 -14.91
N VAL A 223 20.18 1.12 -14.49
CA VAL A 223 21.02 0.48 -13.47
C VAL A 223 21.12 1.42 -12.26
N LEU A 224 20.75 0.92 -11.09
CA LEU A 224 20.78 1.64 -9.83
C LEU A 224 22.05 1.29 -9.05
N PHE A 225 22.86 2.30 -8.72
CA PHE A 225 24.13 2.12 -8.06
C PHE A 225 24.10 2.49 -6.57
N GLY A 226 24.79 1.68 -5.76
CA GLY A 226 25.02 1.96 -4.35
C GLY A 226 26.07 3.06 -4.13
N LYS A 227 26.26 3.45 -2.87
CA LYS A 227 27.32 4.40 -2.48
C LYS A 227 28.73 3.86 -2.73
N ASP A 228 28.88 2.56 -2.84
CA ASP A 228 30.09 1.83 -3.16
C ASP A 228 30.41 1.80 -4.69
N GLY A 229 29.56 2.41 -5.52
CA GLY A 229 29.67 2.37 -6.97
C GLY A 229 29.31 1.01 -7.58
N MET A 230 28.81 0.05 -6.80
CA MET A 230 28.39 -1.26 -7.25
C MET A 230 26.89 -1.27 -7.60
N PRO A 231 26.45 -2.06 -8.60
CA PRO A 231 25.04 -2.14 -8.95
C PRO A 231 24.22 -2.79 -7.82
N LEU A 232 23.14 -2.13 -7.42
CA LEU A 232 22.16 -2.65 -6.47
C LEU A 232 20.98 -3.32 -7.18
N ALA A 233 20.50 -2.69 -8.27
CA ALA A 233 19.38 -3.23 -9.03
C ALA A 233 19.45 -2.85 -10.52
N VAL A 234 18.76 -3.64 -11.34
CA VAL A 234 18.42 -3.34 -12.73
C VAL A 234 16.91 -3.16 -12.85
N ILE A 235 16.49 -2.27 -13.74
CA ILE A 235 15.07 -2.11 -14.08
C ILE A 235 14.92 -2.30 -15.57
N GLU A 236 14.03 -3.17 -15.96
CA GLU A 236 13.58 -3.36 -17.33
C GLU A 236 12.20 -2.76 -17.50
N ALA A 237 12.07 -1.78 -18.38
CA ALA A 237 10.84 -1.07 -18.65
C ALA A 237 10.06 -1.71 -19.80
N LYS A 238 8.74 -1.58 -19.76
CA LYS A 238 7.85 -1.97 -20.85
C LYS A 238 6.81 -0.85 -21.07
N ARG A 239 6.16 -0.89 -22.23
CA ARG A 239 5.07 0.03 -22.56
C ARG A 239 3.92 -0.12 -21.54
N THR A 240 3.18 0.95 -21.30
CA THR A 240 2.07 0.98 -20.34
C THR A 240 1.01 -0.09 -20.58
N SER A 241 0.78 -0.49 -21.83
CA SER A 241 -0.18 -1.53 -22.24
C SER A 241 0.34 -2.96 -22.12
N LYS A 242 1.61 -3.18 -21.76
CA LYS A 242 2.22 -4.50 -21.69
C LYS A 242 2.39 -4.98 -20.25
N ASP A 243 2.24 -6.29 -20.04
CA ASP A 243 2.60 -6.94 -18.77
C ASP A 243 4.12 -6.77 -18.55
N PRO A 244 4.54 -6.17 -17.44
CA PRO A 244 5.97 -5.99 -17.14
C PRO A 244 6.73 -7.32 -17.09
N LYS A 245 6.09 -8.44 -16.77
CA LYS A 245 6.69 -9.78 -16.73
C LYS A 245 7.31 -10.23 -18.05
N ILE A 246 6.90 -9.63 -19.17
CA ILE A 246 7.52 -9.89 -20.49
C ILE A 246 9.01 -9.53 -20.47
N GLY A 247 9.43 -8.52 -19.70
CA GLY A 247 10.82 -8.11 -19.52
C GLY A 247 11.67 -9.01 -18.62
N ARG A 248 11.07 -10.00 -17.93
CA ARG A 248 11.75 -10.81 -16.92
C ARG A 248 13.02 -11.47 -17.42
N LYS A 249 12.95 -12.17 -18.57
CA LYS A 249 14.12 -12.86 -19.15
C LYS A 249 15.25 -11.87 -19.44
N GLN A 250 14.91 -10.70 -19.93
CA GLN A 250 15.85 -9.65 -20.29
C GLN A 250 16.53 -9.07 -19.04
N ALA A 251 15.77 -8.78 -17.99
CA ALA A 251 16.31 -8.33 -16.70
C ALA A 251 17.29 -9.35 -16.08
N ILE A 252 16.99 -10.64 -16.16
CA ILE A 252 17.87 -11.71 -15.68
C ILE A 252 19.20 -11.70 -16.45
N LEU A 253 19.16 -11.67 -17.78
CA LEU A 253 20.37 -11.62 -18.62
C LEU A 253 21.23 -10.38 -18.32
N TYR A 254 20.60 -9.24 -18.10
CA TYR A 254 21.31 -8.01 -17.72
C TYR A 254 21.96 -8.13 -16.34
N ALA A 255 21.24 -8.69 -15.38
CA ALA A 255 21.77 -8.91 -14.04
C ALA A 255 23.00 -9.85 -14.06
N GLU A 256 22.97 -10.90 -14.88
CA GLU A 256 24.10 -11.83 -15.07
C GLU A 256 25.31 -11.13 -15.74
N CYS A 257 25.08 -10.25 -16.71
CA CYS A 257 26.17 -9.46 -17.32
C CYS A 257 26.83 -8.54 -16.29
N LEU A 258 26.03 -7.86 -15.46
CA LEU A 258 26.55 -7.01 -14.40
C LEU A 258 27.24 -7.80 -13.29
N GLU A 259 26.75 -8.98 -12.94
CA GLU A 259 27.40 -9.89 -11.99
C GLU A 259 28.80 -10.28 -12.47
N ARG A 260 28.96 -10.65 -13.74
CA ARG A 260 30.29 -10.93 -14.33
C ARG A 260 31.23 -9.71 -14.29
N LYS A 261 30.69 -8.51 -14.53
CA LYS A 261 31.47 -7.28 -14.55
C LYS A 261 31.87 -6.79 -13.16
N TYR A 262 30.97 -6.87 -12.19
CA TYR A 262 31.13 -6.26 -10.87
C TYR A 262 31.34 -7.28 -9.74
N GLY A 263 31.17 -8.59 -10.00
CA GLY A 263 31.26 -9.63 -8.96
C GLY A 263 30.08 -9.67 -7.99
N ARG A 264 28.99 -8.89 -8.24
CA ARG A 264 27.80 -8.83 -7.44
C ARG A 264 26.56 -8.81 -8.33
N LYS A 265 25.67 -9.78 -8.17
CA LYS A 265 24.41 -9.83 -8.92
C LYS A 265 23.44 -8.78 -8.40
N PRO A 266 22.99 -7.83 -9.22
CA PRO A 266 21.97 -6.86 -8.81
C PRO A 266 20.61 -7.53 -8.62
N MET A 267 19.74 -6.90 -7.85
CA MET A 267 18.31 -7.24 -7.79
C MET A 267 17.63 -6.81 -9.08
N MET A 268 16.42 -7.28 -9.31
CA MET A 268 15.76 -7.09 -10.59
C MET A 268 14.36 -6.51 -10.40
N PHE A 269 14.05 -5.52 -11.23
CA PHE A 269 12.71 -4.97 -11.38
C PHE A 269 12.27 -5.08 -12.83
N THR A 270 10.98 -5.36 -13.03
CA THR A 270 10.31 -5.11 -14.31
C THR A 270 9.13 -4.18 -14.07
N THR A 271 8.93 -3.20 -14.94
CA THR A 271 7.86 -2.22 -14.76
C THR A 271 7.31 -1.72 -16.09
N ASN A 272 6.02 -1.40 -16.12
CA ASN A 272 5.38 -0.65 -17.21
C ASN A 272 5.01 0.79 -16.79
N GLY A 273 5.61 1.28 -15.70
CA GLY A 273 5.31 2.57 -15.10
C GLY A 273 4.14 2.54 -14.11
N PHE A 274 3.31 1.49 -14.12
CA PHE A 274 2.17 1.30 -13.25
C PHE A 274 2.30 0.07 -12.39
N ASP A 275 2.51 -1.08 -13.04
CA ASP A 275 2.77 -2.34 -12.36
C ASP A 275 4.27 -2.55 -12.30
N THR A 276 4.76 -2.86 -11.12
CA THR A 276 6.18 -3.14 -10.87
C THR A 276 6.29 -4.47 -10.18
N ASN A 277 7.15 -5.34 -10.72
CA ASN A 277 7.54 -6.60 -10.08
C ASN A 277 8.99 -6.50 -9.62
N PHE A 278 9.26 -7.11 -8.50
CA PHE A 278 10.59 -7.20 -7.89
C PHE A 278 10.95 -8.64 -7.60
N TRP A 279 12.21 -8.99 -7.79
CA TRP A 279 12.77 -10.24 -7.26
C TRP A 279 14.26 -10.15 -7.02
N ASP A 280 14.70 -11.03 -6.15
CA ASP A 280 16.08 -11.26 -5.83
C ASP A 280 16.34 -12.77 -5.85
N ASP A 281 17.12 -13.25 -6.79
CA ASP A 281 17.38 -14.68 -6.95
C ASP A 281 17.97 -15.35 -5.69
N VAL A 282 18.57 -14.56 -4.80
CA VAL A 282 19.17 -15.07 -3.55
C VAL A 282 18.14 -15.14 -2.42
N SER A 283 17.16 -14.26 -2.42
CA SER A 283 16.30 -14.04 -1.24
C SER A 283 14.82 -14.32 -1.45
N GLY A 284 14.35 -14.50 -2.67
CA GLY A 284 12.92 -14.71 -2.88
C GLY A 284 12.46 -14.84 -4.32
N THR A 285 11.18 -15.14 -4.46
CA THR A 285 10.50 -15.24 -5.75
C THR A 285 9.98 -13.87 -6.22
N GLU A 286 9.80 -13.75 -7.53
CA GLU A 286 9.17 -12.58 -8.14
C GLU A 286 7.79 -12.30 -7.55
N HIS A 287 7.54 -11.05 -7.18
CA HIS A 287 6.26 -10.59 -6.64
C HIS A 287 6.00 -9.12 -6.98
N PRO A 288 4.72 -8.69 -7.01
CA PRO A 288 4.37 -7.30 -7.27
C PRO A 288 4.74 -6.41 -6.09
N VAL A 289 5.21 -5.20 -6.41
CA VAL A 289 5.53 -4.12 -5.46
C VAL A 289 4.93 -2.80 -5.92
N VAL A 290 4.73 -1.85 -5.01
CA VAL A 290 4.06 -0.58 -5.34
C VAL A 290 4.93 0.35 -6.18
N SER A 291 6.26 0.25 -6.05
CA SER A 291 7.23 1.03 -6.83
C SER A 291 8.64 0.45 -6.69
N VAL A 292 9.60 1.03 -7.39
CA VAL A 292 11.03 0.77 -7.17
C VAL A 292 11.43 1.20 -5.75
N PHE A 293 12.36 0.49 -5.13
CA PHE A 293 12.79 0.75 -3.75
C PHE A 293 13.83 1.87 -3.66
N SER A 294 13.95 2.49 -2.49
CA SER A 294 14.98 3.50 -2.22
C SER A 294 16.38 2.87 -2.19
N LYS A 295 17.40 3.72 -2.34
CA LYS A 295 18.81 3.28 -2.24
C LYS A 295 19.11 2.61 -0.91
N GLY A 296 18.58 3.16 0.19
CA GLY A 296 18.76 2.60 1.53
C GLY A 296 18.12 1.22 1.68
N ASP A 297 16.92 1.03 1.11
CA ASP A 297 16.23 -0.26 1.13
C ASP A 297 16.98 -1.31 0.31
N LEU A 298 17.40 -0.97 -0.91
CA LEU A 298 18.16 -1.91 -1.75
C LEU A 298 19.51 -2.26 -1.13
N GLN A 299 20.21 -1.30 -0.51
CA GLN A 299 21.45 -1.58 0.21
C GLN A 299 21.21 -2.54 1.38
N LYS A 300 20.17 -2.27 2.19
CA LYS A 300 19.76 -3.14 3.29
C LYS A 300 19.45 -4.58 2.83
N LEU A 301 18.73 -4.72 1.73
CA LEU A 301 18.43 -6.04 1.14
C LEU A 301 19.70 -6.73 0.63
N MET A 302 20.62 -5.98 0.00
CA MET A 302 21.91 -6.50 -0.47
C MET A 302 22.77 -7.00 0.68
N ASP A 303 22.90 -6.24 1.74
CA ASP A 303 23.69 -6.58 2.92
C ASP A 303 23.17 -7.87 3.59
N ARG A 304 21.86 -8.06 3.60
CA ARG A 304 21.22 -9.26 4.14
C ARG A 304 21.56 -10.53 3.41
N ARG A 305 21.91 -10.51 2.13
CA ARG A 305 22.30 -11.72 1.40
C ARG A 305 23.44 -12.46 2.11
N THR A 306 24.35 -11.73 2.72
CA THR A 306 25.51 -12.28 3.44
C THR A 306 25.22 -12.57 4.91
N MET A 307 24.18 -11.95 5.49
CA MET A 307 23.85 -12.06 6.92
C MET A 307 22.87 -13.20 7.23
N ARG A 308 22.13 -13.67 6.24
CA ARG A 308 21.08 -14.69 6.42
C ARG A 308 21.65 -16.01 6.92
N LYS A 309 21.00 -16.52 7.96
CA LYS A 309 21.29 -17.81 8.56
C LYS A 309 20.10 -18.75 8.39
N ASP A 310 20.34 -20.04 8.49
CA ASP A 310 19.27 -21.04 8.55
C ASP A 310 18.41 -20.82 9.80
N LEU A 311 17.18 -20.33 9.62
CA LEU A 311 16.26 -20.00 10.71
C LEU A 311 15.90 -21.21 11.57
N THR A 312 15.93 -22.42 11.01
CA THR A 312 15.58 -23.65 11.73
C THR A 312 16.64 -24.02 12.78
N LYS A 313 17.85 -23.49 12.62
CA LYS A 313 18.98 -23.71 13.56
C LYS A 313 19.14 -22.60 14.60
N ILE A 314 18.38 -21.52 14.50
CA ILE A 314 18.46 -20.44 15.49
C ILE A 314 17.73 -20.87 16.76
N GLN A 315 18.46 -20.83 17.86
CA GLN A 315 17.89 -21.14 19.16
C GLN A 315 16.91 -20.03 19.60
N ILE A 316 15.71 -20.43 20.00
CA ILE A 316 14.72 -19.53 20.60
C ILE A 316 15.15 -19.21 22.02
N ASP A 317 15.12 -17.93 22.41
CA ASP A 317 15.53 -17.51 23.75
C ASP A 317 14.42 -17.82 24.77
N ASP A 318 14.72 -18.71 25.71
CA ASP A 318 13.80 -19.14 26.78
C ASP A 318 13.43 -17.99 27.73
N LYS A 319 14.23 -16.92 27.81
CA LYS A 319 13.90 -15.73 28.58
C LYS A 319 12.75 -14.95 27.96
N ILE A 320 12.64 -14.99 26.63
CA ILE A 320 11.52 -14.38 25.92
C ILE A 320 10.32 -15.31 25.94
N THR A 321 10.49 -16.59 25.57
CA THR A 321 9.43 -17.59 25.63
C THR A 321 9.96 -18.99 25.93
N ASP A 322 9.41 -19.61 26.95
CA ASP A 322 9.70 -20.97 27.39
C ASP A 322 8.60 -21.99 27.01
N ARG A 323 7.41 -21.52 26.65
CA ARG A 323 6.25 -22.37 26.36
C ARG A 323 6.39 -23.10 25.04
N TYR A 324 6.16 -24.42 25.06
CA TYR A 324 6.37 -25.29 23.91
C TYR A 324 5.57 -24.86 22.67
N TYR A 325 4.28 -24.55 22.83
CA TYR A 325 3.40 -24.15 21.72
C TYR A 325 3.80 -22.80 21.07
N GLN A 326 4.38 -21.88 21.85
CA GLN A 326 4.90 -20.64 21.30
C GLN A 326 6.17 -20.91 20.47
N LYS A 327 7.04 -21.80 20.94
CA LYS A 327 8.23 -22.24 20.18
C LYS A 327 7.85 -22.96 18.89
N GLU A 328 6.81 -23.81 18.93
CA GLU A 328 6.29 -24.48 17.74
C GLU A 328 5.73 -23.48 16.72
N ALA A 329 4.96 -22.48 17.18
CA ALA A 329 4.46 -21.41 16.32
C ALA A 329 5.61 -20.65 15.62
N ILE A 330 6.66 -20.30 16.36
CA ILE A 330 7.85 -19.61 15.83
C ILE A 330 8.56 -20.49 14.79
N ARG A 331 8.78 -21.78 15.09
CA ARG A 331 9.43 -22.73 14.18
C ARG A 331 8.62 -22.90 12.90
N ALA A 332 7.30 -23.06 13.00
CA ALA A 332 6.40 -23.17 11.84
C ALA A 332 6.50 -21.95 10.91
N VAL A 333 6.58 -20.72 11.46
CA VAL A 333 6.81 -19.52 10.66
C VAL A 333 8.19 -19.53 10.02
N CYS A 334 9.24 -19.86 10.78
CA CYS A 334 10.61 -19.92 10.28
C CYS A 334 10.77 -20.91 9.12
N GLU A 335 10.22 -22.12 9.24
CA GLU A 335 10.22 -23.13 8.19
C GLU A 335 9.53 -22.63 6.91
N LYS A 336 8.36 -21.99 7.05
CA LYS A 336 7.63 -21.43 5.90
C LYS A 336 8.39 -20.27 5.24
N ILE A 337 9.07 -19.42 6.02
CA ILE A 337 9.94 -18.35 5.47
C ILE A 337 11.10 -18.99 4.68
N MET A 338 11.71 -20.04 5.20
CA MET A 338 12.78 -20.76 4.48
C MET A 338 12.29 -21.39 3.16
N MET A 339 10.99 -21.72 3.06
CA MET A 339 10.33 -22.16 1.82
C MET A 339 9.91 -21.01 0.90
N GLY A 340 10.28 -19.76 1.21
CA GLY A 340 9.93 -18.56 0.40
C GLY A 340 8.53 -18.03 0.61
N LYS A 341 7.78 -18.49 1.64
CA LYS A 341 6.47 -17.92 1.97
C LYS A 341 6.63 -16.60 2.69
N ARG A 342 5.77 -15.64 2.35
CA ARG A 342 5.82 -14.26 2.88
C ARG A 342 4.64 -13.89 3.77
N LYS A 343 3.59 -14.72 3.81
CA LYS A 343 2.38 -14.48 4.60
C LYS A 343 2.14 -15.63 5.56
N HIS A 344 1.97 -15.29 6.83
CA HIS A 344 1.84 -16.26 7.93
C HIS A 344 0.67 -15.88 8.83
N LEU A 345 -0.13 -16.87 9.22
CA LEU A 345 -1.25 -16.69 10.14
C LEU A 345 -1.07 -17.60 11.35
N LEU A 346 -1.02 -16.98 12.53
CA LEU A 346 -0.98 -17.67 13.81
C LEU A 346 -2.35 -17.54 14.48
N VAL A 347 -3.06 -18.63 14.58
CA VAL A 347 -4.33 -18.73 15.32
C VAL A 347 -4.02 -19.20 16.73
N MET A 348 -4.08 -18.28 17.69
CA MET A 348 -3.74 -18.55 19.08
C MET A 348 -4.80 -17.95 20.02
N ALA A 349 -5.35 -18.75 20.93
CA ALA A 349 -6.38 -18.31 21.86
C ALA A 349 -5.96 -17.06 22.65
N THR A 350 -6.94 -16.25 23.09
CA THR A 350 -6.69 -15.09 23.94
C THR A 350 -6.06 -15.56 25.26
N GLY A 351 -5.03 -14.87 25.75
CA GLY A 351 -4.31 -15.26 26.98
C GLY A 351 -3.16 -16.25 26.78
N THR A 352 -2.97 -16.82 25.57
CA THR A 352 -1.83 -17.73 25.29
C THR A 352 -0.51 -17.02 24.99
N GLY A 353 -0.49 -15.67 24.97
CA GLY A 353 0.71 -14.86 24.82
C GLY A 353 1.08 -14.58 23.36
N LYS A 354 0.11 -14.21 22.50
CA LYS A 354 0.34 -13.78 21.11
C LYS A 354 1.45 -12.74 20.97
N THR A 355 1.41 -11.67 21.77
CA THR A 355 2.41 -10.60 21.73
C THR A 355 3.80 -11.11 22.09
N ARG A 356 3.91 -11.99 23.10
CA ARG A 356 5.16 -12.63 23.51
C ARG A 356 5.73 -13.52 22.40
N THR A 357 4.88 -14.28 21.71
CA THR A 357 5.26 -15.08 20.54
C THR A 357 5.79 -14.18 19.41
N ALA A 358 5.12 -13.05 19.14
CA ALA A 358 5.54 -12.08 18.14
C ALA A 358 6.89 -11.42 18.48
N SER A 359 7.13 -11.08 19.77
CA SER A 359 8.41 -10.56 20.23
C SER A 359 9.55 -11.57 20.04
N SER A 360 9.31 -12.83 20.41
CA SER A 360 10.30 -13.90 20.25
C SER A 360 10.57 -14.24 18.78
N LEU A 361 9.54 -14.22 17.93
CA LEU A 361 9.69 -14.36 16.47
C LEU A 361 10.54 -13.22 15.90
N THR A 362 10.29 -11.98 16.33
CA THR A 362 11.07 -10.80 15.93
C THR A 362 12.56 -10.97 16.29
N ASP A 363 12.86 -11.47 17.48
CA ASP A 363 14.22 -11.77 17.92
C ASP A 363 14.89 -12.81 17.01
N VAL A 364 14.22 -13.94 16.77
CA VAL A 364 14.74 -15.02 15.93
C VAL A 364 15.03 -14.53 14.51
N LEU A 365 14.08 -13.83 13.89
CA LEU A 365 14.24 -13.30 12.52
C LEU A 365 15.32 -12.22 12.44
N SER A 366 15.47 -11.40 13.47
CA SER A 366 16.53 -10.38 13.55
C SER A 366 17.92 -11.02 13.68
N ARG A 367 18.11 -11.97 14.59
CA ARG A 367 19.37 -12.71 14.73
C ARG A 367 19.70 -13.58 13.51
N GLY A 368 18.65 -13.99 12.79
CA GLY A 368 18.77 -14.71 11.53
C GLY A 368 19.14 -13.85 10.33
N GLY A 369 19.17 -12.52 10.47
CA GLY A 369 19.48 -11.60 9.38
C GLY A 369 18.33 -11.39 8.36
N TYR A 370 17.09 -11.74 8.73
CA TYR A 370 15.91 -11.54 7.87
C TYR A 370 15.20 -10.22 8.13
N VAL A 371 15.28 -9.70 9.35
CA VAL A 371 14.50 -8.55 9.79
C VAL A 371 15.39 -7.52 10.46
N THR A 372 15.29 -6.28 10.03
CA THR A 372 15.88 -5.09 10.66
C THR A 372 14.80 -4.19 11.22
N ASN A 373 13.81 -3.85 10.41
CA ASN A 373 12.73 -2.93 10.76
C ASN A 373 11.40 -3.67 10.82
N VAL A 374 10.63 -3.43 11.88
CA VAL A 374 9.36 -4.09 12.16
C VAL A 374 8.25 -3.07 12.29
N LEU A 375 7.11 -3.35 11.69
CA LEU A 375 5.87 -2.63 11.90
C LEU A 375 4.90 -3.52 12.70
N PHE A 376 4.41 -3.02 13.82
CA PHE A 376 3.34 -3.65 14.59
C PHE A 376 2.05 -2.83 14.46
N LEU A 377 1.01 -3.45 13.93
CA LEU A 377 -0.29 -2.83 13.71
C LEU A 377 -1.35 -3.40 14.65
N ALA A 378 -2.07 -2.52 15.33
CA ALA A 378 -3.23 -2.87 16.14
C ALA A 378 -4.40 -1.90 15.88
N ASP A 379 -5.62 -2.33 16.24
CA ASP A 379 -6.84 -1.57 15.97
C ASP A 379 -6.98 -0.31 16.86
N ARG A 380 -6.44 -0.37 18.10
CA ARG A 380 -6.64 0.68 19.11
C ARG A 380 -5.32 1.16 19.71
N THR A 381 -5.26 2.44 20.04
CA THR A 381 -4.09 3.07 20.67
C THR A 381 -3.69 2.41 22.01
N ALA A 382 -4.67 1.91 22.77
CA ALA A 382 -4.40 1.17 24.02
C ALA A 382 -3.63 -0.13 23.75
N LEU A 383 -4.00 -0.88 22.70
CA LEU A 383 -3.30 -2.12 22.31
C LEU A 383 -1.91 -1.81 21.77
N VAL A 384 -1.76 -0.72 20.99
CA VAL A 384 -0.45 -0.23 20.52
C VAL A 384 0.47 0.08 21.68
N LYS A 385 -0.03 0.78 22.72
CA LYS A 385 0.73 1.10 23.92
C LYS A 385 1.15 -0.18 24.68
N GLN A 386 0.20 -1.07 24.93
CA GLN A 386 0.47 -2.34 25.62
C GLN A 386 1.49 -3.19 24.86
N ALA A 387 1.33 -3.35 23.54
CA ALA A 387 2.28 -4.11 22.74
C ALA A 387 3.68 -3.51 22.78
N LYS A 388 3.81 -2.17 22.74
CA LYS A 388 5.12 -1.51 22.89
C LYS A 388 5.76 -1.80 24.25
N GLU A 389 4.99 -1.73 25.33
CA GLU A 389 5.47 -2.04 26.68
C GLU A 389 5.92 -3.49 26.80
N ASP A 390 5.15 -4.43 26.25
CA ASP A 390 5.51 -5.85 26.21
C ASP A 390 6.83 -6.07 25.43
N PHE A 391 6.95 -5.48 24.24
CA PHE A 391 8.18 -5.58 23.45
C PHE A 391 9.39 -4.93 24.14
N GLN A 392 9.18 -3.82 24.85
CA GLN A 392 10.24 -3.18 25.64
C GLN A 392 10.80 -4.13 26.72
N ASN A 393 9.91 -4.91 27.34
CA ASN A 393 10.30 -5.87 28.37
C ASN A 393 11.03 -7.09 27.77
N TYR A 394 10.58 -7.58 26.61
CA TYR A 394 11.16 -8.77 25.98
C TYR A 394 12.39 -8.46 25.11
N LEU A 395 12.47 -7.27 24.53
CA LEU A 395 13.53 -6.86 23.61
C LEU A 395 14.14 -5.49 24.01
N PRO A 396 14.71 -5.37 25.21
CA PRO A 396 15.18 -4.09 25.75
C PRO A 396 16.30 -3.44 24.93
N GLY A 397 17.00 -4.20 24.09
CA GLY A 397 18.07 -3.71 23.21
C GLY A 397 17.59 -3.13 21.88
N MET A 398 16.28 -3.15 21.59
CA MET A 398 15.73 -2.61 20.34
C MET A 398 15.11 -1.23 20.57
N SER A 399 15.31 -0.31 19.62
CA SER A 399 14.64 0.99 19.63
C SER A 399 13.18 0.84 19.22
N LEU A 400 12.27 1.47 19.98
CA LEU A 400 10.83 1.34 19.83
C LEU A 400 10.16 2.70 19.68
N CYS A 401 9.28 2.87 18.70
CA CYS A 401 8.50 4.07 18.47
C CYS A 401 7.00 3.76 18.55
N ASN A 402 6.23 4.56 19.27
CA ASN A 402 4.77 4.59 19.16
C ASN A 402 4.37 5.76 18.25
N LEU A 403 4.06 5.47 17.01
CA LEU A 403 3.75 6.47 16.00
C LEU A 403 2.47 7.27 16.32
N CYS A 404 1.58 6.75 17.18
CA CYS A 404 0.37 7.45 17.59
C CYS A 404 0.65 8.62 18.55
N ILE A 405 1.76 8.56 19.29
CA ILE A 405 2.10 9.52 20.36
C ILE A 405 3.36 10.30 20.00
N ASN A 406 4.43 9.59 19.60
CA ASN A 406 5.72 10.17 19.29
C ASN A 406 6.08 9.88 17.83
N LYS A 407 5.88 10.89 16.98
CA LYS A 407 6.17 10.80 15.55
C LYS A 407 7.63 11.15 15.20
N GLU A 408 8.45 11.54 16.17
CA GLU A 408 9.80 12.02 15.93
C GLU A 408 10.83 10.88 15.77
N ASP A 409 10.64 9.75 16.46
CA ASP A 409 11.56 8.61 16.41
C ASP A 409 11.21 7.62 15.27
N LYS A 410 11.21 8.10 14.05
CA LYS A 410 10.85 7.31 12.84
C LYS A 410 11.92 6.28 12.46
N ASN A 411 13.14 6.44 12.96
CA ASN A 411 14.26 5.53 12.71
C ASN A 411 14.32 4.36 13.70
N ALA A 412 13.34 4.26 14.57
CA ALA A 412 13.26 3.13 15.51
C ALA A 412 13.13 1.81 14.75
N ARG A 413 13.78 0.77 15.26
CA ARG A 413 13.75 -0.56 14.65
C ARG A 413 12.35 -1.19 14.68
N ILE A 414 11.54 -0.88 15.69
CA ILE A 414 10.17 -1.37 15.79
C ILE A 414 9.22 -0.17 15.91
N VAL A 415 8.32 -0.03 14.97
CA VAL A 415 7.30 1.01 14.95
C VAL A 415 5.95 0.38 15.26
N PHE A 416 5.28 0.91 16.29
CA PHE A 416 3.93 0.52 16.69
C PHE A 416 2.94 1.57 16.22
N SER A 417 1.87 1.16 15.57
CA SER A 417 0.88 2.10 15.02
C SER A 417 -0.53 1.52 15.00
N THR A 418 -1.51 2.40 14.96
CA THR A 418 -2.85 2.03 14.51
C THR A 418 -2.93 2.10 12.99
N TYR A 419 -3.90 1.37 12.40
CA TYR A 419 -4.10 1.41 10.95
C TYR A 419 -4.37 2.82 10.41
N PRO A 420 -5.25 3.65 11.03
CA PRO A 420 -5.48 5.02 10.57
C PRO A 420 -4.22 5.89 10.60
N THR A 421 -3.39 5.77 11.66
CA THR A 421 -2.15 6.54 11.80
C THR A 421 -1.13 6.13 10.74
N MET A 422 -0.96 4.82 10.51
CA MET A 422 -0.04 4.35 9.47
C MET A 422 -0.51 4.73 8.06
N LEU A 423 -1.82 4.65 7.79
CA LEU A 423 -2.36 5.09 6.50
C LEU A 423 -2.05 6.57 6.24
N ASN A 424 -2.20 7.45 7.23
CA ASN A 424 -1.82 8.86 7.10
C ASN A 424 -0.30 9.02 6.88
N ALA A 425 0.51 8.26 7.61
CA ALA A 425 1.97 8.34 7.49
C ALA A 425 2.48 8.00 6.08
N ILE A 426 1.85 7.05 5.38
CA ILE A 426 2.25 6.68 4.02
C ILE A 426 1.61 7.55 2.92
N THR A 427 0.44 8.17 3.20
CA THR A 427 -0.29 8.93 2.17
C THR A 427 -0.05 10.43 2.25
N GLU A 428 -0.05 11.00 3.45
CA GLU A 428 -0.12 12.44 3.66
C GLU A 428 1.12 13.03 4.32
N GLU A 429 1.80 12.25 5.18
CA GLU A 429 2.93 12.79 5.95
C GLU A 429 4.25 12.67 5.18
N ARG A 430 5.11 13.67 5.38
CA ARG A 430 6.48 13.72 4.85
C ARG A 430 7.43 14.17 5.95
N ASN A 431 8.74 13.89 5.80
CA ASN A 431 9.77 14.41 6.68
C ASN A 431 10.03 15.92 6.42
N ALA A 432 10.96 16.53 7.15
CA ALA A 432 11.28 17.95 7.01
C ALA A 432 11.86 18.29 5.62
N GLU A 433 12.50 17.33 4.97
CA GLU A 433 13.07 17.42 3.63
C GLU A 433 12.02 17.17 2.52
N GLY A 434 10.81 16.75 2.89
CA GLY A 434 9.71 16.45 1.98
C GLY A 434 9.69 15.02 1.44
N ASP A 435 10.56 14.13 1.95
CA ASP A 435 10.62 12.73 1.56
C ASP A 435 9.57 11.89 2.28
N LEU A 436 9.36 10.68 1.79
CA LEU A 436 8.50 9.70 2.43
C LEU A 436 9.01 9.37 3.84
N ILE A 437 8.12 9.32 4.82
CA ILE A 437 8.47 8.90 6.18
C ILE A 437 8.93 7.45 6.19
N PHE A 438 8.19 6.60 5.49
CA PHE A 438 8.51 5.19 5.32
C PHE A 438 8.45 4.85 3.84
N THR A 439 9.54 4.30 3.31
CA THR A 439 9.61 3.80 1.94
C THR A 439 8.91 2.43 1.82
N PRO A 440 8.54 1.98 0.62
CA PRO A 440 7.84 0.70 0.44
C PRO A 440 8.55 -0.51 1.04
N ALA A 441 9.86 -0.58 0.99
CA ALA A 441 10.64 -1.68 1.58
C ALA A 441 11.27 -1.31 2.95
N HIS A 442 10.76 -0.27 3.64
CA HIS A 442 11.28 0.12 4.94
C HIS A 442 11.12 -0.98 5.99
N PHE A 443 9.92 -1.57 6.10
CA PHE A 443 9.64 -2.63 7.06
C PHE A 443 9.82 -4.00 6.42
N ASP A 444 10.53 -4.86 7.13
CA ASP A 444 10.84 -6.22 6.70
C ASP A 444 9.87 -7.25 7.27
N LEU A 445 9.28 -6.91 8.42
CA LEU A 445 8.26 -7.68 9.11
C LEU A 445 7.09 -6.76 9.48
N ILE A 446 5.89 -7.18 9.16
CA ILE A 446 4.66 -6.51 9.52
C ILE A 446 3.82 -7.47 10.36
N ILE A 447 3.64 -7.15 11.61
CA ILE A 447 2.84 -7.91 12.57
C ILE A 447 1.46 -7.27 12.67
N ILE A 448 0.41 -8.06 12.49
CA ILE A 448 -0.97 -7.63 12.47
C ILE A 448 -1.67 -8.29 13.67
N ASP A 449 -1.96 -7.50 14.69
CA ASP A 449 -2.70 -7.99 15.85
C ASP A 449 -4.21 -7.94 15.60
N GLU A 450 -4.93 -8.93 16.13
CA GLU A 450 -6.37 -9.11 15.95
C GLU A 450 -6.77 -9.13 14.46
N SER A 451 -6.08 -9.92 13.65
CA SER A 451 -6.22 -10.01 12.19
C SER A 451 -7.57 -10.58 11.69
N HIS A 452 -8.53 -10.82 12.60
CA HIS A 452 -9.87 -11.30 12.30
C HIS A 452 -10.88 -10.22 11.90
N ARG A 453 -10.55 -8.93 12.10
CA ARG A 453 -11.48 -7.83 11.82
C ARG A 453 -11.48 -7.45 10.33
N SER A 454 -12.49 -6.68 9.91
CA SER A 454 -12.64 -6.14 8.53
C SER A 454 -11.53 -5.16 8.10
N ILE A 455 -10.34 -5.32 8.68
CA ILE A 455 -9.15 -4.50 8.53
C ILE A 455 -8.64 -4.53 7.09
N PHE A 456 -8.66 -5.72 6.49
CA PHE A 456 -8.05 -5.94 5.17
C PHE A 456 -8.78 -5.21 4.03
N LYS A 457 -10.11 -5.04 4.11
CA LYS A 457 -10.83 -4.21 3.15
C LYS A 457 -10.52 -2.73 3.35
N LYS A 458 -10.59 -2.29 4.61
CA LYS A 458 -10.54 -0.87 4.99
C LYS A 458 -9.16 -0.25 4.87
N TYR A 459 -8.11 -1.03 5.12
CA TYR A 459 -6.72 -0.57 5.16
C TYR A 459 -5.81 -1.31 4.17
N ARG A 460 -6.40 -1.82 3.10
CA ARG A 460 -5.71 -2.56 2.04
C ARG A 460 -4.49 -1.82 1.52
N ALA A 461 -4.59 -0.49 1.37
CA ALA A 461 -3.51 0.36 0.89
C ALA A 461 -2.21 0.23 1.70
N ILE A 462 -2.27 -0.06 3.02
CA ILE A 462 -1.07 -0.26 3.84
C ILE A 462 -0.34 -1.54 3.41
N PHE A 463 -1.09 -2.62 3.19
CA PHE A 463 -0.54 -3.94 2.85
C PHE A 463 -0.08 -4.04 1.40
N GLU A 464 -0.62 -3.21 0.51
CA GLU A 464 -0.16 -3.05 -0.86
C GLU A 464 1.06 -2.14 -0.97
N TYR A 465 1.21 -1.22 0.00
CA TYR A 465 2.31 -0.27 0.03
C TYR A 465 3.63 -0.91 0.47
N PHE A 466 3.61 -1.66 1.58
CA PHE A 466 4.83 -2.21 2.17
C PHE A 466 5.17 -3.60 1.63
N ASP A 467 6.44 -3.77 1.27
CA ASP A 467 7.01 -5.05 0.86
C ASP A 467 7.72 -5.75 2.03
N GLY A 468 6.95 -6.27 2.99
CA GLY A 468 7.44 -7.00 4.16
C GLY A 468 6.85 -8.40 4.31
N ILE A 469 7.46 -9.22 5.17
CA ILE A 469 6.86 -10.48 5.63
C ILE A 469 5.66 -10.13 6.51
N LEU A 470 4.49 -10.70 6.21
CA LEU A 470 3.26 -10.48 6.97
C LEU A 470 3.03 -11.61 7.98
N VAL A 471 2.81 -11.25 9.25
CA VAL A 471 2.44 -12.19 10.31
C VAL A 471 1.15 -11.72 10.99
N GLY A 472 0.06 -12.42 10.75
CA GLY A 472 -1.22 -12.17 11.40
C GLY A 472 -1.34 -12.94 12.70
N LEU A 473 -1.81 -12.28 13.75
CA LEU A 473 -2.15 -12.87 15.05
C LEU A 473 -3.65 -12.77 15.25
N THR A 474 -4.32 -13.88 15.55
CA THR A 474 -5.76 -13.88 15.84
C THR A 474 -6.11 -14.99 16.80
N ALA A 475 -7.17 -14.78 17.59
CA ALA A 475 -7.76 -15.84 18.37
C ALA A 475 -8.88 -16.56 17.59
N THR A 476 -9.57 -15.85 16.72
CA THR A 476 -10.74 -16.31 15.97
C THR A 476 -10.63 -15.82 14.52
N PRO A 477 -10.16 -16.64 13.60
CA PRO A 477 -10.20 -16.29 12.17
C PRO A 477 -11.67 -16.25 11.71
N LYS A 478 -11.98 -15.37 10.77
CA LYS A 478 -13.31 -15.29 10.16
C LYS A 478 -13.36 -16.05 8.86
N ASP A 479 -14.41 -16.88 8.72
CA ASP A 479 -14.71 -17.68 7.53
C ASP A 479 -15.72 -16.99 6.59
N ASP A 480 -16.23 -15.83 6.96
CA ASP A 480 -17.17 -15.04 6.17
C ASP A 480 -16.56 -14.70 4.81
N VAL A 481 -17.26 -14.99 3.72
CA VAL A 481 -16.82 -14.82 2.32
C VAL A 481 -16.34 -13.41 2.02
N ALA A 482 -16.91 -12.40 2.68
CA ALA A 482 -16.54 -11.00 2.49
C ALA A 482 -15.28 -10.60 3.30
N HIS A 483 -14.90 -11.37 4.32
CA HIS A 483 -13.86 -11.01 5.30
C HIS A 483 -12.95 -12.18 5.64
N ASN A 484 -12.77 -13.11 4.71
CA ASN A 484 -12.02 -14.32 4.96
C ASN A 484 -10.53 -14.00 5.22
N THR A 485 -10.12 -14.21 6.45
CA THR A 485 -8.74 -14.03 6.92
C THR A 485 -7.78 -14.96 6.20
N TYR A 486 -8.18 -16.19 5.94
CA TYR A 486 -7.33 -17.18 5.26
C TYR A 486 -7.01 -16.76 3.82
N ASN A 487 -8.00 -16.20 3.09
CA ASN A 487 -7.77 -15.73 1.72
C ASN A 487 -6.76 -14.58 1.66
N PHE A 488 -6.78 -13.66 2.61
CA PHE A 488 -5.80 -12.57 2.67
C PHE A 488 -4.37 -13.11 2.87
N PHE A 489 -4.23 -14.14 3.71
CA PHE A 489 -2.96 -14.81 3.94
C PHE A 489 -2.64 -15.90 2.90
N GLU A 490 -3.44 -16.02 1.83
CA GLU A 490 -3.24 -16.97 0.71
C GLU A 490 -3.35 -18.45 1.11
N TYR A 491 -4.11 -18.75 2.17
CA TYR A 491 -4.39 -20.12 2.62
C TYR A 491 -5.69 -20.64 2.00
N LYS A 492 -5.57 -21.41 0.91
CA LYS A 492 -6.72 -21.92 0.14
C LYS A 492 -7.54 -23.00 0.87
N ASN A 493 -6.95 -23.66 1.86
CA ASN A 493 -7.56 -24.79 2.57
C ASN A 493 -7.92 -24.46 4.02
N ASP A 494 -7.99 -23.19 4.37
CA ASP A 494 -8.29 -22.69 5.72
C ASP A 494 -7.39 -23.27 6.83
N ILE A 495 -6.17 -23.71 6.46
CA ILE A 495 -5.16 -24.21 7.39
C ILE A 495 -4.14 -23.11 7.64
N PRO A 496 -4.06 -22.53 8.86
CA PRO A 496 -3.10 -21.47 9.18
C PRO A 496 -1.66 -22.00 9.20
N THR A 497 -0.69 -21.10 9.37
CA THR A 497 0.71 -21.50 9.63
C THR A 497 0.81 -22.34 10.89
N TYR A 498 0.12 -21.93 11.94
CA TYR A 498 0.04 -22.63 13.21
C TYR A 498 -1.28 -22.33 13.91
N ALA A 499 -1.85 -23.31 14.60
CA ALA A 499 -3.07 -23.17 15.39
C ALA A 499 -2.86 -23.71 16.81
N TYR A 500 -3.23 -22.89 17.79
CA TYR A 500 -3.32 -23.25 19.20
C TYR A 500 -4.60 -22.63 19.76
N ASP A 501 -5.71 -23.30 19.50
CA ASP A 501 -7.05 -22.81 19.84
C ASP A 501 -7.37 -22.92 21.33
N TYR A 502 -8.52 -22.39 21.72
CA TYR A 502 -8.95 -22.39 23.12
C TYR A 502 -9.10 -23.82 23.68
N HIS A 503 -9.66 -24.73 22.91
CA HIS A 503 -9.88 -26.12 23.33
C HIS A 503 -8.56 -26.83 23.63
N THR A 504 -7.62 -26.72 22.72
CA THR A 504 -6.24 -27.23 22.89
C THR A 504 -5.55 -26.59 24.10
N ALA A 505 -5.73 -25.28 24.31
CA ALA A 505 -5.11 -24.56 25.41
C ALA A 505 -5.67 -24.95 26.81
N VAL A 506 -6.94 -25.37 26.87
CA VAL A 506 -7.60 -25.81 28.10
C VAL A 506 -7.35 -27.30 28.37
N GLU A 507 -7.62 -28.16 27.39
CA GLU A 507 -7.66 -29.60 27.62
C GLU A 507 -6.32 -30.31 27.49
N VAL A 508 -5.49 -29.84 26.54
CA VAL A 508 -4.19 -30.46 26.27
C VAL A 508 -3.06 -29.72 26.97
N GLY A 509 -3.04 -28.40 26.81
CA GLY A 509 -1.97 -27.56 27.34
C GLY A 509 -2.11 -27.15 28.79
N HIS A 510 -3.32 -27.19 29.34
CA HIS A 510 -3.67 -26.70 30.68
C HIS A 510 -3.16 -25.28 30.98
N VAL A 511 -3.13 -24.44 29.93
CA VAL A 511 -2.62 -23.05 29.96
C VAL A 511 -3.75 -22.07 30.27
N LEU A 512 -4.97 -22.41 29.86
CA LEU A 512 -6.17 -21.63 30.12
C LEU A 512 -7.13 -22.42 31.00
N VAL A 513 -7.93 -21.70 31.79
CA VAL A 513 -8.99 -22.30 32.60
C VAL A 513 -10.24 -22.54 31.72
N PRO A 514 -11.02 -23.61 31.97
CA PRO A 514 -12.26 -23.84 31.27
C PRO A 514 -13.26 -22.71 31.55
N PHE A 515 -13.93 -22.26 30.48
CA PHE A 515 -14.99 -21.26 30.55
C PHE A 515 -16.33 -21.92 30.39
N TYR A 516 -17.20 -21.74 31.36
CA TYR A 516 -18.57 -22.27 31.33
C TYR A 516 -19.55 -21.13 31.12
N ASN A 517 -20.31 -21.20 30.04
CA ASN A 517 -21.39 -20.26 29.77
C ASN A 517 -22.66 -20.78 30.37
N TYR A 518 -23.19 -20.10 31.38
CA TYR A 518 -24.49 -20.42 31.96
C TYR A 518 -25.54 -19.54 31.30
N GLU A 519 -26.39 -20.16 30.49
CA GLU A 519 -27.57 -19.46 29.97
C GLU A 519 -28.66 -19.51 31.07
N VAL A 520 -28.85 -18.39 31.75
CA VAL A 520 -29.96 -18.25 32.69
C VAL A 520 -31.23 -17.99 31.88
N LYS A 521 -32.03 -19.07 31.73
CA LYS A 521 -33.36 -18.94 31.16
C LYS A 521 -34.30 -18.44 32.26
N THR A 522 -34.66 -17.18 32.17
CA THR A 522 -35.75 -16.62 32.96
C THR A 522 -37.07 -16.87 32.23
N ASP A 523 -38.19 -16.89 32.94
CA ASP A 523 -39.52 -16.97 32.30
C ASP A 523 -39.70 -15.91 31.22
N PHE A 524 -39.05 -14.77 31.40
CA PHE A 524 -38.96 -13.65 30.45
C PHE A 524 -38.30 -14.01 29.13
N THR A 525 -37.17 -14.71 29.18
CA THR A 525 -36.43 -15.12 27.98
C THR A 525 -37.04 -16.30 27.26
N VAL A 526 -37.82 -17.11 27.94
CA VAL A 526 -38.49 -18.33 27.39
C VAL A 526 -39.86 -18.01 26.82
N LYS A 527 -40.64 -17.16 27.50
CA LYS A 527 -42.06 -16.89 27.15
C LYS A 527 -42.26 -15.56 26.44
N GLY A 528 -41.22 -14.67 26.41
CA GLY A 528 -41.37 -13.28 25.97
C GLY A 528 -42.19 -12.46 26.98
N ILE A 529 -42.36 -11.18 26.69
CA ILE A 529 -43.28 -10.31 27.41
C ILE A 529 -44.56 -10.25 26.60
N HIS A 530 -45.66 -10.74 27.16
CA HIS A 530 -46.97 -10.49 26.60
C HIS A 530 -47.44 -9.11 27.04
N ASN A 531 -48.01 -8.33 26.11
CA ASN A 531 -48.46 -6.96 26.36
C ASN A 531 -49.50 -6.88 27.49
N ASP A 532 -50.22 -7.97 27.71
CA ASP A 532 -51.23 -8.10 28.75
C ASP A 532 -50.64 -8.26 30.17
N ASP A 533 -49.38 -8.67 30.27
CA ASP A 533 -48.65 -8.85 31.53
C ASP A 533 -47.93 -7.58 32.01
N LEU A 534 -47.91 -6.52 31.19
CA LEU A 534 -47.24 -5.27 31.49
C LEU A 534 -48.18 -4.29 32.16
N SER A 535 -47.70 -3.57 33.20
CA SER A 535 -48.38 -2.41 33.72
C SER A 535 -48.46 -1.28 32.67
N GLU A 536 -49.48 -0.42 32.72
CA GLU A 536 -49.60 0.71 31.78
C GLU A 536 -48.36 1.59 31.74
N LYS A 537 -47.65 1.71 32.84
CA LYS A 537 -46.40 2.46 32.97
C LYS A 537 -45.21 1.80 32.26
N ASP A 538 -45.23 0.48 32.16
CA ASP A 538 -44.20 -0.30 31.48
C ASP A 538 -44.50 -0.42 29.98
N LYS A 539 -45.77 -0.41 29.58
CA LYS A 539 -46.18 -0.28 28.16
C LYS A 539 -45.71 1.03 27.56
N GLU A 540 -45.94 2.16 28.25
CA GLU A 540 -45.46 3.49 27.83
C GLU A 540 -43.91 3.54 27.72
N ARG A 541 -43.18 2.80 28.58
CA ARG A 541 -41.73 2.71 28.49
C ARG A 541 -41.27 1.88 27.31
N TYR A 542 -41.97 0.81 26.99
CA TYR A 542 -41.64 -0.10 25.89
C TYR A 542 -41.88 0.56 24.50
N GLU A 543 -42.90 1.43 24.40
CA GLU A 543 -43.21 2.19 23.19
C GLU A 543 -42.21 3.34 22.91
N ARG A 544 -41.36 3.67 23.89
CA ARG A 544 -40.33 4.73 23.75
C ARG A 544 -38.96 4.21 23.33
N PHE A 545 -38.76 2.90 23.20
CA PHE A 545 -37.56 2.24 22.73
C PHE A 545 -37.77 1.57 21.38
#